data_6b4efa212a8ec525e1133276de22192d
#
_entry.id   6b4efa212a8ec525e1133276de22192d
#
_cell.length_a   1.000
_cell.length_b   1.000
_cell.length_c   1.000
_cell.angle_alpha   90.00
_cell.angle_beta   90.00
_cell.angle_gamma   90.00
#
_symmetry.space_group_name_H-M   'P 1'
#
loop_
_entity.id
_entity.type
_entity.pdbx_description
1 polymer ?
#
loop_
_entity_poly.entity_id
_entity_poly.type
_entity_poly.pdbx_seq_one_letter_code
_entity_poly.pdbx_strand_id
1 'polypeptide(L)'
;MMVRVYIAQRRKIQVGDKMAGRHGNKGTVSVIVPSEDMPFMPDGTPIDIMLSPMGVPSRMNIGQVLELHLGMAARELGIHIASPVFDGARDADIWDALKEAGLPSDGKTVLYDGRTGEAFDKRVSVGIMHYMKLAHMVDDKMHARSIGPYSLVTQQPLGGKAQFGGQRFGEMEVWALEAYGAAHTLQEILTYKSDDVVGRVKTYEAIVKGDQIPKPGVPESFRVLVKELQALGLDMKVLDADDREIELRDMDDDDSIVNIEAANAEAQRLAQEFAADGAEASAPKADGVVNLNDAE
;
A
#
# COMPACT_ATOMS: atom_id res chain seq x y z
N MET A 1 26.26 -10.97 -27.88
CA MET A 1 26.66 -9.73 -27.19
C MET A 1 25.71 -9.54 -26.03
N MET A 2 26.19 -9.44 -24.79
CA MET A 2 25.36 -9.19 -23.60
C MET A 2 25.57 -7.73 -23.17
N VAL A 3 24.48 -6.95 -23.06
CA VAL A 3 24.52 -5.55 -22.59
C VAL A 3 23.79 -5.47 -21.25
N ARG A 4 24.46 -4.88 -20.25
CA ARG A 4 23.86 -4.57 -18.94
C ARG A 4 23.71 -3.05 -18.82
N VAL A 5 22.48 -2.62 -18.60
CA VAL A 5 22.18 -1.21 -18.39
C VAL A 5 21.82 -1.00 -16.91
N TYR A 6 22.54 -0.11 -16.24
CA TYR A 6 22.28 0.28 -14.85
C TYR A 6 21.58 1.64 -14.85
N ILE A 7 20.40 1.70 -14.27
CA ILE A 7 19.59 2.91 -14.20
C ILE A 7 19.49 3.34 -12.74
N ALA A 8 19.83 4.60 -12.46
CA ALA A 8 19.61 5.22 -11.16
C ALA A 8 18.33 6.07 -11.21
N GLN A 9 17.45 5.87 -10.22
CA GLN A 9 16.21 6.63 -10.07
C GLN A 9 16.17 7.27 -8.69
N ARG A 10 15.88 8.58 -8.64
CA ARG A 10 15.67 9.28 -7.38
C ARG A 10 14.17 9.34 -7.09
N ARG A 11 13.76 8.68 -6.00
CA ARG A 11 12.37 8.68 -5.52
C ARG A 11 12.24 9.71 -4.40
N LYS A 12 11.41 10.73 -4.61
CA LYS A 12 11.04 11.68 -3.56
C LYS A 12 10.21 10.98 -2.50
N ILE A 13 10.18 11.57 -1.29
CA ILE A 13 9.33 11.07 -0.21
C ILE A 13 7.86 11.32 -0.56
N GLN A 14 7.01 10.34 -0.24
CA GLN A 14 5.58 10.45 -0.46
C GLN A 14 4.79 9.85 0.71
N VAL A 15 3.50 10.14 0.77
CA VAL A 15 2.59 9.55 1.76
C VAL A 15 2.59 8.03 1.62
N GLY A 16 2.73 7.33 2.76
CA GLY A 16 2.86 5.87 2.78
C GLY A 16 4.29 5.34 2.81
N ASP A 17 5.31 6.17 2.56
CA ASP A 17 6.70 5.77 2.70
C ASP A 17 7.09 5.61 4.18
N LYS A 18 7.96 4.64 4.45
CA LYS A 18 8.40 4.33 5.80
C LYS A 18 9.70 5.04 6.12
N MET A 19 9.71 5.72 7.25
CA MET A 19 10.88 6.37 7.80
C MET A 19 11.21 5.85 9.20
N ALA A 20 12.46 5.98 9.60
CA ALA A 20 12.93 5.58 10.92
C ALA A 20 14.10 6.43 11.38
N GLY A 21 14.21 6.60 12.70
CA GLY A 21 15.41 7.10 13.36
C GLY A 21 16.38 5.98 13.72
N ARG A 22 17.34 6.29 14.59
CA ARG A 22 18.38 5.35 15.07
C ARG A 22 18.00 4.59 16.34
N HIS A 23 16.82 4.83 16.92
CA HIS A 23 16.40 4.34 18.24
C HIS A 23 15.25 3.32 18.16
N GLY A 24 15.06 2.65 17.02
CA GLY A 24 13.93 1.74 16.83
C GLY A 24 12.59 2.45 16.61
N ASN A 25 12.58 3.76 16.52
CA ASN A 25 11.43 4.58 16.17
C ASN A 25 11.21 4.52 14.68
N LYS A 26 10.08 3.95 14.28
CA LYS A 26 9.67 3.78 12.88
C LYS A 26 8.24 4.28 12.69
N GLY A 27 7.99 4.86 11.55
CA GLY A 27 6.66 5.36 11.23
C GLY A 27 6.45 5.47 9.73
N THR A 28 5.20 5.62 9.34
CA THR A 28 4.80 5.83 7.96
C THR A 28 4.37 7.29 7.79
N VAL A 29 4.78 7.92 6.70
CA VAL A 29 4.37 9.30 6.39
C VAL A 29 2.86 9.30 6.14
N SER A 30 2.13 10.08 6.95
CA SER A 30 0.67 10.19 6.86
C SER A 30 0.23 11.34 5.96
N VAL A 31 0.95 12.45 6.00
CA VAL A 31 0.63 13.65 5.24
C VAL A 31 1.91 14.41 4.91
N ILE A 32 1.93 15.08 3.78
CA ILE A 32 2.96 16.04 3.38
C ILE A 32 2.26 17.38 3.23
N VAL A 33 2.74 18.37 3.97
CA VAL A 33 2.16 19.70 4.06
C VAL A 33 3.14 20.69 3.44
N PRO A 34 2.69 21.74 2.74
CA PRO A 34 3.57 22.83 2.29
C PRO A 34 4.31 23.47 3.47
N SER A 35 5.52 23.99 3.21
CA SER A 35 6.37 24.56 4.26
C SER A 35 5.72 25.77 4.96
N GLU A 36 4.84 26.49 4.25
CA GLU A 36 4.09 27.64 4.79
C GLU A 36 3.08 27.22 5.85
N ASP A 37 2.49 26.03 5.72
CA ASP A 37 1.48 25.50 6.63
C ASP A 37 2.10 24.72 7.81
N MET A 38 3.42 24.48 7.77
CA MET A 38 4.10 23.80 8.86
C MET A 38 4.30 24.72 10.07
N PRO A 39 4.26 24.16 11.30
CA PRO A 39 4.62 24.93 12.47
C PRO A 39 6.04 25.50 12.36
N PHE A 40 6.26 26.68 12.91
CA PHE A 40 7.54 27.35 12.84
C PHE A 40 8.01 27.84 14.21
N MET A 41 9.31 28.00 14.35
CA MET A 41 9.97 28.52 15.54
C MET A 41 9.88 30.06 15.60
N PRO A 42 10.18 30.70 16.77
CA PRO A 42 10.14 32.16 16.90
C PRO A 42 11.06 32.92 15.95
N ASP A 43 12.10 32.25 15.43
CA ASP A 43 13.04 32.77 14.43
C ASP A 43 12.49 32.70 12.98
N GLY A 44 11.28 32.14 12.80
CA GLY A 44 10.65 31.95 11.50
C GLY A 44 11.05 30.64 10.79
N THR A 45 11.92 29.82 11.39
CA THR A 45 12.34 28.56 10.78
C THR A 45 11.21 27.53 10.84
N PRO A 46 10.73 26.99 9.71
CA PRO A 46 9.69 25.95 9.71
C PRO A 46 10.26 24.62 10.19
N ILE A 47 9.39 23.80 10.79
CA ILE A 47 9.72 22.44 11.20
C ILE A 47 9.66 21.50 9.99
N ASP A 48 10.68 20.66 9.78
CA ASP A 48 10.73 19.74 8.65
C ASP A 48 9.86 18.49 8.85
N ILE A 49 9.74 18.00 10.10
CA ILE A 49 8.99 16.79 10.43
C ILE A 49 8.31 16.92 11.79
N MET A 50 7.06 16.46 11.86
CA MET A 50 6.31 16.35 13.11
C MET A 50 6.08 14.88 13.46
N LEU A 51 6.39 14.52 14.70
CA LEU A 51 6.24 13.16 15.22
C LEU A 51 5.26 13.13 16.38
N SER A 52 4.42 12.10 16.44
CA SER A 52 3.52 11.89 17.55
C SER A 52 4.30 11.45 18.80
N PRO A 53 4.13 12.12 19.95
CA PRO A 53 4.79 11.72 21.19
C PRO A 53 4.22 10.42 21.79
N MET A 54 3.04 10.00 21.36
CA MET A 54 2.37 8.81 21.92
C MET A 54 3.12 7.50 21.68
N GLY A 55 3.97 7.45 20.67
CA GLY A 55 4.81 6.28 20.38
C GLY A 55 6.06 6.13 21.28
N VAL A 56 6.40 7.13 22.09
CA VAL A 56 7.63 7.13 22.90
C VAL A 56 7.46 6.38 24.22
N PRO A 57 6.44 6.66 25.07
CA PRO A 57 6.36 6.07 26.42
C PRO A 57 6.20 4.55 26.40
N SER A 58 5.32 4.03 25.56
CA SER A 58 5.04 2.58 25.49
C SER A 58 6.22 1.77 24.92
N ARG A 59 7.07 2.39 24.12
CA ARG A 59 8.21 1.71 23.46
C ARG A 59 9.53 1.92 24.19
N MET A 60 9.56 2.74 25.22
CA MET A 60 10.73 3.01 26.08
C MET A 60 12.01 3.38 25.31
N ASN A 61 11.90 4.02 24.16
CA ASN A 61 13.01 4.48 23.33
C ASN A 61 13.31 5.97 23.57
N ILE A 62 13.57 6.32 24.82
CA ILE A 62 13.82 7.70 25.27
C ILE A 62 15.05 8.34 24.59
N GLY A 63 15.99 7.52 24.12
CA GLY A 63 17.19 7.99 23.42
C GLY A 63 16.90 8.91 22.23
N GLN A 64 15.74 8.75 21.58
CA GLN A 64 15.33 9.67 20.50
C GLN A 64 15.09 11.09 21.00
N VAL A 65 14.58 11.27 22.23
CA VAL A 65 14.36 12.59 22.83
C VAL A 65 15.69 13.21 23.28
N LEU A 66 16.59 12.39 23.84
CA LEU A 66 17.92 12.83 24.20
C LEU A 66 18.74 13.25 22.97
N GLU A 67 18.66 12.51 21.87
CA GLU A 67 19.27 12.87 20.59
C GLU A 67 18.70 14.21 20.07
N LEU A 68 17.41 14.42 20.15
CA LEU A 68 16.75 15.66 19.73
C LEU A 68 17.33 16.87 20.48
N HIS A 69 17.46 16.80 21.80
CA HIS A 69 17.97 17.88 22.63
C HIS A 69 19.45 18.14 22.35
N LEU A 70 20.27 17.08 22.35
CA LEU A 70 21.70 17.21 22.10
C LEU A 70 21.98 17.70 20.67
N GLY A 71 21.19 17.27 19.70
CA GLY A 71 21.26 17.72 18.32
C GLY A 71 20.95 19.22 18.16
N MET A 72 20.02 19.76 18.94
CA MET A 72 19.72 21.18 18.93
C MET A 72 20.88 21.98 19.53
N ALA A 73 21.44 21.52 20.64
CA ALA A 73 22.64 22.15 21.25
C ALA A 73 23.83 22.11 20.28
N ALA A 74 24.07 20.98 19.62
CA ALA A 74 25.14 20.84 18.65
C ALA A 74 25.01 21.79 17.45
N ARG A 75 23.78 22.03 16.98
CA ARG A 75 23.50 23.01 15.91
C ARG A 75 23.88 24.43 16.34
N GLU A 76 23.47 24.87 17.51
CA GLU A 76 23.73 26.22 18.00
C GLU A 76 25.21 26.43 18.30
N LEU A 77 25.91 25.42 18.81
CA LEU A 77 27.35 25.47 19.08
C LEU A 77 28.21 25.24 17.82
N GLY A 78 27.61 24.81 16.70
CA GLY A 78 28.32 24.54 15.45
C GLY A 78 29.28 23.35 15.51
N ILE A 79 29.02 22.36 16.38
CA ILE A 79 29.87 21.19 16.59
C ILE A 79 29.19 19.89 16.13
N HIS A 80 30.02 18.87 15.85
CA HIS A 80 29.55 17.50 15.62
C HIS A 80 29.82 16.65 16.85
N ILE A 81 28.80 15.98 17.37
CA ILE A 81 28.86 15.14 18.56
C ILE A 81 28.82 13.68 18.15
N ALA A 82 29.79 12.89 18.55
CA ALA A 82 29.80 11.43 18.42
C ALA A 82 29.63 10.81 19.81
N SER A 83 28.57 10.04 19.99
CA SER A 83 28.26 9.35 21.24
C SER A 83 28.28 7.84 20.99
N PRO A 84 29.30 7.10 21.49
CA PRO A 84 29.34 5.65 21.35
C PRO A 84 28.25 4.96 22.17
N VAL A 85 27.86 3.73 21.78
CA VAL A 85 26.73 3.04 22.37
C VAL A 85 26.89 2.72 23.85
N PHE A 86 28.10 2.33 24.28
CA PHE A 86 28.34 1.87 25.64
C PHE A 86 29.06 2.92 26.52
N ASP A 87 29.52 3.99 25.95
CA ASP A 87 30.20 5.11 26.67
C ASP A 87 29.68 6.43 26.10
N GLY A 88 28.37 6.59 26.09
CA GLY A 88 27.65 7.74 25.51
C GLY A 88 27.56 8.91 26.47
N ALA A 89 27.04 10.02 25.95
CA ALA A 89 26.73 11.21 26.73
C ALA A 89 25.72 10.89 27.85
N ARG A 90 26.00 11.39 29.04
CA ARG A 90 25.11 11.33 30.20
C ARG A 90 24.10 12.47 30.17
N ASP A 91 23.04 12.36 30.94
CA ASP A 91 22.01 13.40 31.03
C ASP A 91 22.58 14.75 31.42
N ALA A 92 23.57 14.75 32.36
CA ALA A 92 24.27 15.96 32.79
C ALA A 92 25.02 16.65 31.63
N ASP A 93 25.70 15.87 30.80
CA ASP A 93 26.46 16.38 29.65
C ASP A 93 25.52 17.06 28.62
N ILE A 94 24.30 16.52 28.45
CA ILE A 94 23.28 17.07 27.56
C ILE A 94 22.75 18.41 28.11
N TRP A 95 22.45 18.46 29.40
CA TRP A 95 21.97 19.69 30.03
C TRP A 95 23.04 20.80 30.06
N ASP A 96 24.29 20.46 30.29
CA ASP A 96 25.40 21.41 30.24
C ASP A 96 25.60 21.95 28.81
N ALA A 97 25.48 21.07 27.78
CA ALA A 97 25.53 21.50 26.39
C ALA A 97 24.35 22.43 26.00
N LEU A 98 23.13 22.16 26.47
CA LEU A 98 21.97 23.04 26.25
C LEU A 98 22.18 24.40 26.91
N LYS A 99 22.77 24.43 28.13
CA LYS A 99 23.05 25.63 28.86
C LYS A 99 24.14 26.46 28.19
N GLU A 100 25.21 25.81 27.70
CA GLU A 100 26.29 26.44 26.94
C GLU A 100 25.77 27.06 25.63
N ALA A 101 24.83 26.36 24.95
CA ALA A 101 24.14 26.85 23.76
C ALA A 101 23.11 27.98 24.05
N GLY A 102 22.88 28.34 25.32
CA GLY A 102 21.90 29.35 25.69
C GLY A 102 20.44 28.91 25.52
N LEU A 103 20.22 27.61 25.40
CA LEU A 103 18.89 27.02 25.22
C LEU A 103 18.23 26.68 26.57
N PRO A 104 16.89 26.62 26.64
CA PRO A 104 16.17 26.18 27.83
C PRO A 104 16.57 24.74 28.21
N SER A 105 16.81 24.52 29.53
CA SER A 105 17.23 23.20 30.04
C SER A 105 16.22 22.08 29.83
N ASP A 106 14.96 22.42 29.57
CA ASP A 106 13.90 21.45 29.25
C ASP A 106 13.79 21.11 27.75
N GLY A 107 14.66 21.71 26.89
CA GLY A 107 14.68 21.46 25.44
C GLY A 107 13.37 21.78 24.72
N LYS A 108 12.52 22.62 25.30
CA LYS A 108 11.22 22.99 24.72
C LYS A 108 11.22 24.45 24.27
N THR A 109 10.62 24.67 23.11
CA THR A 109 10.43 26.00 22.54
C THR A 109 8.94 26.29 22.27
N VAL A 110 8.62 27.55 22.07
CA VAL A 110 7.30 27.96 21.59
C VAL A 110 7.25 27.72 20.09
N LEU A 111 6.21 27.11 19.60
CA LEU A 111 5.91 26.98 18.18
C LEU A 111 4.68 27.78 17.83
N TYR A 112 4.64 28.24 16.61
CA TYR A 112 3.50 28.91 16.00
C TYR A 112 2.89 28.02 14.92
N ASP A 113 1.56 28.03 14.82
CA ASP A 113 0.87 27.31 13.75
C ASP A 113 1.06 28.04 12.42
N GLY A 114 1.54 27.35 11.40
CA GLY A 114 1.77 27.92 10.07
C GLY A 114 0.50 28.43 9.39
N ARG A 115 -0.68 27.91 9.75
CA ARG A 115 -1.96 28.30 9.14
C ARG A 115 -2.59 29.52 9.80
N THR A 116 -2.56 29.56 11.13
CA THR A 116 -3.23 30.62 11.92
C THR A 116 -2.26 31.70 12.38
N GLY A 117 -0.97 31.39 12.47
CA GLY A 117 0.04 32.26 13.06
C GLY A 117 -0.03 32.35 14.59
N GLU A 118 -0.92 31.61 15.24
CA GLU A 118 -1.09 31.62 16.69
C GLU A 118 -0.07 30.70 17.36
N ALA A 119 0.35 31.05 18.56
CA ALA A 119 1.26 30.22 19.36
C ALA A 119 0.51 28.97 19.87
N PHE A 120 1.20 27.84 19.94
CA PHE A 120 0.67 26.65 20.59
C PHE A 120 0.49 26.88 22.10
N ASP A 121 -0.55 26.30 22.69
CA ASP A 121 -0.88 26.43 24.13
C ASP A 121 0.29 25.97 25.03
N LYS A 122 1.07 25.02 24.56
CA LYS A 122 2.20 24.46 25.33
C LYS A 122 3.46 24.48 24.50
N ARG A 123 4.59 24.68 25.20
CA ARG A 123 5.92 24.55 24.59
C ARG A 123 6.16 23.11 24.13
N VAL A 124 6.76 22.95 22.97
CA VAL A 124 7.01 21.68 22.28
C VAL A 124 8.51 21.38 22.27
N SER A 125 8.88 20.12 22.40
CA SER A 125 10.27 19.66 22.21
C SER A 125 10.63 19.72 20.74
N VAL A 126 11.66 20.51 20.42
CA VAL A 126 12.15 20.71 19.05
C VAL A 126 13.66 20.52 19.07
N GLY A 127 14.19 19.91 18.02
CA GLY A 127 15.62 19.72 17.88
C GLY A 127 15.99 19.01 16.60
N ILE A 128 17.25 18.64 16.47
CA ILE A 128 17.79 17.96 15.30
C ILE A 128 17.94 16.47 15.58
N MET A 129 17.36 15.65 14.70
CA MET A 129 17.44 14.19 14.79
C MET A 129 17.80 13.61 13.42
N HIS A 130 18.58 12.54 13.40
CA HIS A 130 18.80 11.78 12.19
C HIS A 130 17.59 10.91 11.83
N TYR A 131 17.05 11.14 10.65
CA TYR A 131 15.91 10.37 10.12
C TYR A 131 16.26 9.80 8.76
N MET A 132 15.88 8.53 8.54
CA MET A 132 16.22 7.79 7.32
C MET A 132 14.94 7.30 6.63
N LYS A 133 14.92 7.41 5.30
CA LYS A 133 13.92 6.74 4.47
C LYS A 133 14.30 5.28 4.32
N LEU A 134 13.40 4.37 4.68
CA LEU A 134 13.61 2.93 4.52
C LEU A 134 13.22 2.46 3.11
N ALA A 135 13.80 1.34 2.68
CA ALA A 135 13.49 0.71 1.38
C ALA A 135 12.09 0.05 1.31
N HIS A 136 11.19 0.43 2.22
CA HIS A 136 9.78 0.05 2.25
C HIS A 136 8.92 1.20 1.73
N MET A 137 9.02 1.45 0.43
CA MET A 137 8.29 2.51 -0.24
C MET A 137 6.90 2.04 -0.69
N VAL A 138 5.93 2.95 -0.68
CA VAL A 138 4.54 2.65 -1.04
C VAL A 138 4.41 2.19 -2.49
N ASP A 139 5.17 2.77 -3.42
CA ASP A 139 5.14 2.42 -4.85
C ASP A 139 5.49 0.94 -5.10
N ASP A 140 6.39 0.39 -4.28
CA ASP A 140 6.76 -1.01 -4.38
C ASP A 140 5.70 -1.96 -3.83
N LYS A 141 4.79 -1.47 -3.00
CA LYS A 141 3.74 -2.24 -2.31
C LYS A 141 2.36 -2.05 -2.91
N MET A 142 2.12 -0.91 -3.52
CA MET A 142 0.84 -0.62 -4.16
C MET A 142 0.62 -1.60 -5.31
N HIS A 143 -0.53 -2.27 -5.28
CA HIS A 143 -0.88 -3.27 -6.27
C HIS A 143 -2.39 -3.31 -6.45
N ALA A 144 -2.84 -3.40 -7.70
CA ALA A 144 -4.21 -3.60 -8.08
C ALA A 144 -4.27 -4.59 -9.25
N ARG A 145 -5.42 -5.23 -9.41
CA ARG A 145 -5.66 -6.17 -10.51
C ARG A 145 -7.11 -6.05 -10.95
N SER A 146 -7.32 -6.02 -12.24
CA SER A 146 -8.63 -6.30 -12.87
C SER A 146 -8.65 -7.70 -13.46
N ILE A 147 -7.82 -7.95 -14.47
CA ILE A 147 -7.62 -9.23 -15.14
C ILE A 147 -6.13 -9.53 -15.14
N GLY A 148 -5.76 -10.81 -15.07
CA GLY A 148 -4.37 -11.23 -15.08
C GLY A 148 -4.24 -12.75 -15.22
N PRO A 149 -3.06 -13.33 -14.97
CA PRO A 149 -2.82 -14.75 -15.11
C PRO A 149 -3.58 -15.57 -14.06
N TYR A 150 -3.98 -16.77 -14.47
CA TYR A 150 -4.71 -17.75 -13.65
C TYR A 150 -3.91 -19.05 -13.55
N SER A 151 -4.18 -19.83 -12.49
CA SER A 151 -3.66 -21.19 -12.35
C SER A 151 -4.26 -22.11 -13.41
N LEU A 152 -3.48 -23.06 -13.91
CA LEU A 152 -3.93 -24.01 -14.94
C LEU A 152 -4.97 -25.01 -14.42
N VAL A 153 -4.80 -25.51 -13.20
CA VAL A 153 -5.66 -26.57 -12.64
C VAL A 153 -6.92 -25.99 -12.01
N THR A 154 -6.74 -25.05 -11.08
CA THR A 154 -7.87 -24.50 -10.29
C THR A 154 -8.55 -23.31 -10.95
N GLN A 155 -7.99 -22.77 -12.03
CA GLN A 155 -8.46 -21.55 -12.70
C GLN A 155 -8.63 -20.33 -11.77
N GLN A 156 -7.98 -20.35 -10.61
CA GLN A 156 -7.97 -19.24 -9.66
C GLN A 156 -6.91 -18.21 -10.04
N PRO A 157 -7.10 -16.93 -9.71
CA PRO A 157 -6.07 -15.91 -9.88
C PRO A 157 -4.78 -16.29 -9.15
N LEU A 158 -3.62 -16.08 -9.77
CA LEU A 158 -2.33 -16.24 -9.10
C LEU A 158 -2.18 -15.22 -7.97
N GLY A 159 -1.31 -15.50 -7.00
CA GLY A 159 -0.99 -14.61 -5.89
C GLY A 159 0.27 -13.80 -6.14
N GLY A 160 0.39 -12.65 -5.43
CA GLY A 160 1.60 -11.84 -5.41
C GLY A 160 1.68 -10.74 -6.49
N LYS A 161 2.28 -9.61 -6.12
CA LYS A 161 2.44 -8.45 -7.00
C LYS A 161 3.31 -8.75 -8.24
N ALA A 162 4.37 -9.55 -8.06
CA ALA A 162 5.30 -9.87 -9.14
C ALA A 162 4.65 -10.65 -10.29
N GLN A 163 3.60 -11.42 -10.00
CA GLN A 163 2.84 -12.20 -10.97
C GLN A 163 1.55 -11.51 -11.41
N PHE A 164 1.39 -10.23 -11.08
CA PHE A 164 0.14 -9.51 -11.28
C PHE A 164 -1.07 -10.28 -10.72
N GLY A 165 -0.89 -10.80 -9.49
CA GLY A 165 -1.85 -11.66 -8.83
C GLY A 165 -2.97 -10.91 -8.11
N GLY A 166 -4.01 -11.66 -7.72
CA GLY A 166 -5.12 -11.16 -6.93
C GLY A 166 -4.85 -11.21 -5.43
N GLN A 167 -5.77 -10.63 -4.67
CA GLN A 167 -5.78 -10.71 -3.21
C GLN A 167 -6.38 -12.04 -2.77
N ARG A 168 -5.85 -12.60 -1.67
CA ARG A 168 -6.42 -13.80 -1.07
C ARG A 168 -7.63 -13.42 -0.21
N PHE A 169 -8.77 -13.98 -0.52
CA PHE A 169 -9.95 -13.95 0.33
C PHE A 169 -10.00 -15.24 1.14
N GLY A 170 -9.56 -15.19 2.40
CA GLY A 170 -9.40 -16.35 3.25
C GLY A 170 -10.71 -16.82 3.89
N GLU A 171 -10.62 -17.88 4.67
CA GLU A 171 -11.76 -18.48 5.37
C GLU A 171 -12.41 -17.51 6.37
N MET A 172 -11.59 -16.73 7.10
CA MET A 172 -12.10 -15.76 8.07
C MET A 172 -12.86 -14.60 7.41
N GLU A 173 -12.44 -14.16 6.23
CA GLU A 173 -13.12 -13.13 5.44
C GLU A 173 -14.47 -13.65 4.91
N VAL A 174 -14.55 -14.94 4.55
CA VAL A 174 -15.81 -15.61 4.20
C VAL A 174 -16.77 -15.61 5.39
N TRP A 175 -16.31 -15.95 6.58
CA TRP A 175 -17.13 -15.90 7.80
C TRP A 175 -17.67 -14.50 8.09
N ALA A 176 -16.88 -13.46 7.82
CA ALA A 176 -17.33 -12.09 7.98
C ALA A 176 -18.50 -11.76 7.05
N LEU A 177 -18.45 -12.17 5.78
CA LEU A 177 -19.58 -11.99 4.84
C LEU A 177 -20.80 -12.79 5.22
N GLU A 178 -20.62 -14.01 5.73
CA GLU A 178 -21.71 -14.83 6.26
C GLU A 178 -22.38 -14.16 7.47
N ALA A 179 -21.60 -13.59 8.37
CA ALA A 179 -22.13 -12.86 9.53
C ALA A 179 -22.95 -11.63 9.15
N TYR A 180 -22.58 -10.94 8.06
CA TYR A 180 -23.37 -9.84 7.51
C TYR A 180 -24.57 -10.28 6.66
N GLY A 181 -24.69 -11.58 6.34
CA GLY A 181 -25.72 -12.10 5.44
C GLY A 181 -25.57 -11.64 3.99
N ALA A 182 -24.34 -11.26 3.57
CA ALA A 182 -24.04 -10.75 2.23
C ALA A 182 -23.86 -11.89 1.22
N ALA A 183 -24.90 -12.69 0.98
CA ALA A 183 -24.85 -13.89 0.15
C ALA A 183 -24.47 -13.60 -1.31
N HIS A 184 -25.01 -12.55 -1.90
CA HIS A 184 -24.70 -12.18 -3.28
C HIS A 184 -23.25 -11.76 -3.48
N THR A 185 -22.71 -10.98 -2.54
CA THR A 185 -21.29 -10.58 -2.57
C THR A 185 -20.38 -11.79 -2.41
N LEU A 186 -20.72 -12.73 -1.53
CA LEU A 186 -19.95 -13.97 -1.36
C LEU A 186 -19.99 -14.82 -2.63
N GLN A 187 -21.16 -14.98 -3.24
CA GLN A 187 -21.32 -15.71 -4.50
C GLN A 187 -20.48 -15.09 -5.62
N GLU A 188 -20.48 -13.77 -5.74
CA GLU A 188 -19.69 -13.02 -6.70
C GLU A 188 -18.19 -13.28 -6.55
N ILE A 189 -17.69 -13.23 -5.32
CA ILE A 189 -16.27 -13.45 -5.01
C ILE A 189 -15.85 -14.89 -5.32
N LEU A 190 -16.72 -15.87 -5.05
CA LEU A 190 -16.44 -17.29 -5.25
C LEU A 190 -16.56 -17.75 -6.70
N THR A 191 -17.28 -17.03 -7.55
CA THR A 191 -17.57 -17.44 -8.93
C THR A 191 -16.84 -16.59 -9.98
N TYR A 192 -17.51 -15.63 -10.57
CA TYR A 192 -16.95 -14.90 -11.72
C TYR A 192 -15.82 -13.93 -11.39
N LYS A 193 -15.57 -13.61 -10.13
CA LYS A 193 -14.34 -12.94 -9.70
C LYS A 193 -13.17 -13.89 -9.44
N SER A 194 -13.39 -15.20 -9.40
CA SER A 194 -12.38 -16.20 -9.10
C SER A 194 -12.19 -17.22 -10.23
N ASP A 195 -12.90 -18.33 -10.20
CA ASP A 195 -12.62 -19.52 -10.99
C ASP A 195 -13.74 -19.97 -11.96
N ASP A 196 -14.83 -19.23 -12.08
CA ASP A 196 -15.82 -19.44 -13.14
C ASP A 196 -15.32 -18.82 -14.46
N VAL A 197 -14.72 -19.64 -15.32
CA VAL A 197 -14.08 -19.20 -16.56
C VAL A 197 -15.08 -18.55 -17.51
N VAL A 198 -16.22 -19.19 -17.75
CA VAL A 198 -17.27 -18.69 -18.65
C VAL A 198 -17.93 -17.45 -18.06
N GLY A 199 -18.20 -17.48 -16.76
CA GLY A 199 -18.79 -16.36 -16.04
C GLY A 199 -17.93 -15.11 -16.08
N ARG A 200 -16.59 -15.25 -15.96
CA ARG A 200 -15.64 -14.12 -16.06
C ARG A 200 -15.76 -13.38 -17.40
N VAL A 201 -15.73 -14.14 -18.51
CA VAL A 201 -15.75 -13.56 -19.85
C VAL A 201 -17.09 -12.86 -20.11
N LYS A 202 -18.20 -13.55 -19.84
CA LYS A 202 -19.55 -12.99 -20.02
C LYS A 202 -19.81 -11.77 -19.14
N THR A 203 -19.30 -11.78 -17.91
CA THR A 203 -19.42 -10.63 -17.00
C THR A 203 -18.65 -9.43 -17.52
N TYR A 204 -17.41 -9.63 -17.98
CA TYR A 204 -16.61 -8.55 -18.55
C TYR A 204 -17.27 -7.97 -19.81
N GLU A 205 -17.77 -8.82 -20.69
CA GLU A 205 -18.50 -8.41 -21.88
C GLU A 205 -19.77 -7.62 -21.53
N ALA A 206 -20.54 -8.08 -20.54
CA ALA A 206 -21.75 -7.39 -20.07
C ALA A 206 -21.42 -6.01 -19.49
N ILE A 207 -20.33 -5.87 -18.71
CA ILE A 207 -19.89 -4.57 -18.19
C ILE A 207 -19.51 -3.61 -19.32
N VAL A 208 -18.78 -4.09 -20.34
CA VAL A 208 -18.38 -3.28 -21.50
C VAL A 208 -19.61 -2.82 -22.31
N LYS A 209 -20.57 -3.70 -22.53
CA LYS A 209 -21.81 -3.40 -23.28
C LYS A 209 -22.85 -2.62 -22.46
N GLY A 210 -22.71 -2.58 -21.15
CA GLY A 210 -23.71 -1.99 -20.24
C GLY A 210 -24.93 -2.89 -20.00
N ASP A 211 -24.81 -4.18 -20.27
CA ASP A 211 -25.85 -5.19 -20.08
C ASP A 211 -25.88 -5.71 -18.64
N GLN A 212 -26.94 -6.44 -18.29
CA GLN A 212 -27.03 -7.10 -16.99
C GLN A 212 -26.07 -8.30 -16.93
N ILE A 213 -25.41 -8.43 -15.78
CA ILE A 213 -24.49 -9.53 -15.51
C ILE A 213 -25.27 -10.85 -15.47
N PRO A 214 -24.85 -11.90 -16.20
CA PRO A 214 -25.52 -13.19 -16.23
C PRO A 214 -25.38 -13.90 -14.86
N LYS A 215 -26.20 -14.92 -14.65
CA LYS A 215 -26.12 -15.76 -13.46
C LYS A 215 -24.77 -16.49 -13.45
N PRO A 216 -24.11 -16.58 -12.27
CA PRO A 216 -22.83 -17.28 -12.14
C PRO A 216 -22.97 -18.78 -12.43
N GLY A 217 -21.92 -19.37 -12.95
CA GLY A 217 -21.79 -20.80 -13.16
C GLY A 217 -21.25 -21.57 -11.95
N VAL A 218 -20.79 -22.79 -12.20
CA VAL A 218 -20.15 -23.63 -11.16
C VAL A 218 -18.64 -23.32 -11.12
N PRO A 219 -18.07 -23.09 -9.94
CA PRO A 219 -16.64 -22.88 -9.78
C PRO A 219 -15.82 -24.08 -10.27
N GLU A 220 -14.73 -23.84 -11.00
CA GLU A 220 -13.87 -24.93 -11.51
C GLU A 220 -13.17 -25.69 -10.39
N SER A 221 -12.79 -25.03 -9.31
CA SER A 221 -12.24 -25.69 -8.12
C SER A 221 -13.21 -26.70 -7.49
N PHE A 222 -14.52 -26.47 -7.57
CA PHE A 222 -15.51 -27.44 -7.13
C PHE A 222 -15.56 -28.68 -8.04
N ARG A 223 -15.44 -28.49 -9.35
CA ARG A 223 -15.35 -29.61 -10.30
C ARG A 223 -14.11 -30.46 -10.06
N VAL A 224 -12.95 -29.84 -9.85
CA VAL A 224 -11.71 -30.51 -9.47
C VAL A 224 -11.90 -31.33 -8.20
N LEU A 225 -12.52 -30.77 -7.16
CA LEU A 225 -12.79 -31.49 -5.91
C LEU A 225 -13.68 -32.73 -6.15
N VAL A 226 -14.75 -32.61 -6.95
CA VAL A 226 -15.62 -33.76 -7.29
C VAL A 226 -14.83 -34.86 -8.00
N LYS A 227 -13.97 -34.51 -8.97
CA LYS A 227 -13.13 -35.48 -9.68
C LYS A 227 -12.08 -36.13 -8.78
N GLU A 228 -11.49 -35.38 -7.85
CA GLU A 228 -10.56 -35.91 -6.85
C GLU A 228 -11.26 -36.90 -5.90
N LEU A 229 -12.47 -36.62 -5.43
CA LEU A 229 -13.26 -37.53 -4.60
C LEU A 229 -13.61 -38.81 -5.38
N GLN A 230 -14.02 -38.69 -6.65
CA GLN A 230 -14.28 -39.83 -7.52
C GLN A 230 -13.01 -40.68 -7.73
N ALA A 231 -11.84 -40.07 -7.87
CA ALA A 231 -10.56 -40.79 -7.98
C ALA A 231 -10.21 -41.58 -6.69
N LEU A 232 -10.69 -41.13 -5.53
CA LEU A 232 -10.57 -41.88 -4.27
C LEU A 232 -11.63 -42.98 -4.10
N GLY A 233 -12.49 -43.20 -5.08
CA GLY A 233 -13.55 -44.20 -5.04
C GLY A 233 -14.81 -43.75 -4.30
N LEU A 234 -14.96 -42.46 -4.06
CA LEU A 234 -16.16 -41.87 -3.45
C LEU A 234 -17.08 -41.36 -4.58
N ASP A 235 -18.37 -41.71 -4.49
CA ASP A 235 -19.36 -41.15 -5.42
C ASP A 235 -19.97 -39.89 -4.81
N MET A 236 -19.78 -38.76 -5.48
CA MET A 236 -20.34 -37.47 -5.08
C MET A 236 -21.33 -37.00 -6.12
N LYS A 237 -22.58 -36.80 -5.71
CA LYS A 237 -23.68 -36.32 -6.54
C LYS A 237 -24.26 -35.06 -5.97
N VAL A 238 -24.54 -34.09 -6.81
CA VAL A 238 -25.25 -32.86 -6.44
C VAL A 238 -26.74 -33.07 -6.74
N LEU A 239 -27.56 -32.96 -5.70
CA LEU A 239 -29.00 -33.14 -5.81
C LEU A 239 -29.75 -31.82 -5.70
N ASP A 240 -30.84 -31.66 -6.43
CA ASP A 240 -31.76 -30.54 -6.27
C ASP A 240 -32.67 -30.77 -5.03
N ALA A 241 -33.49 -29.76 -4.70
CA ALA A 241 -34.46 -29.86 -3.59
C ALA A 241 -35.47 -31.00 -3.75
N ASP A 242 -35.65 -31.49 -4.97
CA ASP A 242 -36.52 -32.61 -5.33
C ASP A 242 -35.78 -33.96 -5.43
N ASP A 243 -34.56 -34.08 -4.89
CA ASP A 243 -33.67 -35.24 -4.98
C ASP A 243 -33.31 -35.68 -6.42
N ARG A 244 -33.35 -34.73 -7.35
CA ARG A 244 -32.92 -34.99 -8.73
C ARG A 244 -31.45 -34.67 -8.89
N GLU A 245 -30.71 -35.54 -9.56
CA GLU A 245 -29.30 -35.33 -9.85
C GLU A 245 -29.09 -34.14 -10.82
N ILE A 246 -28.29 -33.15 -10.40
CA ILE A 246 -27.88 -32.05 -11.23
C ILE A 246 -26.57 -32.47 -11.92
N GLU A 247 -26.62 -32.69 -13.24
CA GLU A 247 -25.40 -32.92 -14.00
C GLU A 247 -24.54 -31.66 -14.01
N LEU A 248 -23.34 -31.77 -13.46
CA LEU A 248 -22.28 -30.75 -13.59
C LEU A 248 -21.75 -30.87 -15.04
N ARG A 249 -22.34 -30.17 -15.99
CA ARG A 249 -21.92 -30.20 -17.40
C ARG A 249 -20.41 -29.92 -17.48
N ASP A 250 -19.70 -30.84 -18.13
CA ASP A 250 -18.28 -30.61 -18.49
C ASP A 250 -18.27 -29.54 -19.59
N MET A 251 -17.19 -28.70 -19.60
CA MET A 251 -17.04 -27.62 -20.59
C MET A 251 -16.95 -28.17 -22.05
N ASP A 252 -16.73 -29.47 -22.21
CA ASP A 252 -16.58 -30.12 -23.49
C ASP A 252 -17.91 -30.41 -24.21
N ASP A 253 -19.07 -30.28 -23.53
CA ASP A 253 -20.37 -30.62 -24.07
C ASP A 253 -21.09 -29.45 -24.76
N ASP A 254 -20.57 -28.25 -24.74
CA ASP A 254 -21.14 -27.13 -25.48
C ASP A 254 -20.29 -26.91 -26.75
N ASP A 255 -20.88 -27.04 -27.94
CA ASP A 255 -20.26 -26.84 -29.26
C ASP A 255 -19.62 -25.45 -29.49
N SER A 256 -19.66 -24.59 -28.49
CA SER A 256 -18.84 -23.43 -28.34
C SER A 256 -17.67 -23.76 -27.41
N ILE A 257 -16.68 -24.49 -27.89
CA ILE A 257 -15.36 -24.60 -27.22
C ILE A 257 -14.81 -23.19 -27.13
N VAL A 258 -15.13 -22.49 -26.04
CA VAL A 258 -14.43 -21.30 -25.67
C VAL A 258 -13.05 -21.79 -25.26
N ASN A 259 -12.12 -21.77 -26.21
CA ASN A 259 -10.73 -22.05 -25.92
C ASN A 259 -10.36 -21.14 -24.74
N ILE A 260 -10.13 -21.73 -23.57
CA ILE A 260 -9.87 -21.01 -22.30
C ILE A 260 -8.73 -20.01 -22.49
N GLU A 261 -7.73 -20.38 -23.29
CA GLU A 261 -6.63 -19.49 -23.64
C GLU A 261 -7.09 -18.34 -24.54
N ALA A 262 -7.98 -18.58 -25.51
CA ALA A 262 -8.52 -17.54 -26.37
C ALA A 262 -9.44 -16.58 -25.58
N ALA A 263 -10.28 -17.10 -24.69
CA ALA A 263 -11.16 -16.30 -23.84
C ALA A 263 -10.34 -15.43 -22.85
N ASN A 264 -9.29 -15.97 -22.25
CA ASN A 264 -8.40 -15.22 -21.39
C ASN A 264 -7.57 -14.18 -22.17
N ALA A 265 -7.15 -14.51 -23.40
CA ALA A 265 -6.44 -13.58 -24.28
C ALA A 265 -7.35 -12.44 -24.76
N GLU A 266 -8.60 -12.75 -25.10
CA GLU A 266 -9.59 -11.75 -25.50
C GLU A 266 -9.96 -10.80 -24.34
N ALA A 267 -10.17 -11.34 -23.15
CA ALA A 267 -10.40 -10.54 -21.95
C ALA A 267 -9.19 -9.63 -21.61
N GLN A 268 -7.97 -10.14 -21.77
CA GLN A 268 -6.76 -9.34 -21.60
C GLN A 268 -6.62 -8.24 -22.65
N ARG A 269 -6.96 -8.54 -23.90
CA ARG A 269 -6.92 -7.57 -24.99
C ARG A 269 -7.93 -6.44 -24.76
N LEU A 270 -9.17 -6.78 -24.42
CA LEU A 270 -10.18 -5.80 -24.05
C LEU A 270 -9.76 -4.92 -22.87
N ALA A 271 -9.18 -5.52 -21.84
CA ALA A 271 -8.65 -4.76 -20.69
C ALA A 271 -7.51 -3.80 -21.08
N GLN A 272 -6.65 -4.19 -22.02
CA GLN A 272 -5.57 -3.33 -22.52
C GLN A 272 -6.10 -2.18 -23.38
N GLU A 273 -7.10 -2.43 -24.23
CA GLU A 273 -7.76 -1.39 -25.04
C GLU A 273 -8.42 -0.34 -24.14
N PHE A 274 -9.15 -0.75 -23.09
CA PHE A 274 -9.74 0.18 -22.11
C PHE A 274 -8.71 0.94 -21.29
N ALA A 275 -7.59 0.32 -20.92
CA ALA A 275 -6.51 0.99 -20.21
C ALA A 275 -5.82 2.05 -21.09
N ALA A 276 -5.72 1.80 -22.40
CA ALA A 276 -5.17 2.75 -23.36
C ALA A 276 -6.11 3.96 -23.55
N ASP A 277 -7.41 3.72 -23.74
CA ASP A 277 -8.40 4.81 -23.86
C ASP A 277 -8.53 5.63 -22.57
N GLY A 278 -8.46 4.99 -21.40
CA GLY A 278 -8.46 5.67 -20.11
C GLY A 278 -7.21 6.50 -19.86
N ALA A 279 -6.06 6.09 -20.40
CA ALA A 279 -4.81 6.85 -20.32
C ALA A 279 -4.82 8.10 -21.19
N GLU A 280 -5.45 8.06 -22.37
CA GLU A 280 -5.63 9.25 -23.20
C GLU A 280 -6.60 10.26 -22.57
N ALA A 281 -7.63 9.79 -21.87
CA ALA A 281 -8.58 10.65 -21.17
C ALA A 281 -8.03 11.31 -19.89
N SER A 282 -6.98 10.74 -19.29
CA SER A 282 -6.38 11.22 -18.03
C SER A 282 -5.03 11.92 -18.20
N ALA A 283 -4.50 12.02 -19.41
CA ALA A 283 -3.29 12.78 -19.65
C ALA A 283 -3.58 14.28 -19.42
N PRO A 284 -2.95 14.94 -18.41
CA PRO A 284 -3.08 16.38 -18.29
C PRO A 284 -2.47 16.99 -19.54
N LYS A 285 -3.24 17.81 -20.25
CA LYS A 285 -2.71 18.64 -21.34
C LYS A 285 -1.56 19.43 -20.75
N ALA A 286 -0.36 19.13 -21.23
CA ALA A 286 0.86 19.84 -20.88
C ALA A 286 0.85 21.23 -21.55
N ASP A 287 0.07 22.15 -21.00
CA ASP A 287 0.19 23.57 -21.27
C ASP A 287 0.98 24.19 -20.12
N GLY A 288 2.23 24.49 -20.37
CA GLY A 288 3.07 25.26 -19.47
C GLY A 288 4.38 24.60 -19.03
N VAL A 289 5.23 24.18 -19.97
CA VAL A 289 6.65 24.01 -19.66
C VAL A 289 7.26 25.41 -19.58
N VAL A 290 7.36 25.93 -18.35
CA VAL A 290 8.22 27.10 -18.09
C VAL A 290 9.64 26.60 -18.01
N ASN A 291 10.44 26.94 -19.01
CA ASN A 291 11.88 26.70 -19.01
C ASN A 291 12.53 27.60 -17.96
N LEU A 292 13.01 27.01 -16.86
CA LEU A 292 13.74 27.70 -15.77
C LEU A 292 15.23 27.96 -16.08
N ASN A 293 15.62 28.03 -17.36
CA ASN A 293 16.99 28.29 -17.75
C ASN A 293 17.24 29.74 -18.23
N ASP A 294 16.26 30.63 -18.14
CA ASP A 294 16.41 32.04 -18.51
C ASP A 294 16.20 32.96 -17.28
N ALA A 295 17.10 32.86 -16.31
CA ALA A 295 17.34 33.92 -15.33
C ALA A 295 18.82 33.91 -14.92
N GLU A 296 19.57 34.84 -15.52
CA GLU A 296 20.85 35.32 -15.02
C GLU A 296 20.72 35.96 -13.61
#